data_e6926f3c1a3f42ee8acfea7724b47a9d
#
_entry.id   e6926f3c1a3f42ee8acfea7724b47a9d
#
_cell.length_a   1.000
_cell.length_b   1.000
_cell.length_c   1.000
_cell.angle_alpha   90.00
_cell.angle_beta   90.00
_cell.angle_gamma   90.00
#
_symmetry.space_group_name_H-M   'P 1'
#
loop_
_entity.id
_entity.type
_entity.pdbx_description
1 polymer ?
#
loop_
_entity_poly.entity_id
_entity_poly.type
_entity_poly.pdbx_seq_one_letter_code
_entity_poly.pdbx_strand_id
1 'polypeptide(L)'
;MNRLVDVTLISQTETYDSMGVPTITEKENTIKGNFKSASAQEFFRGGEMGIKPEFIVKVWEREYNGETILEYDGKRYIIYRTYLVSDGRTELYCQKDVGA
;
A
#
# COMPACT_ATOMS: atom_id res chain seq x y z
N MET A 1 17.04 7.99 -1.93
CA MET A 1 16.60 9.28 -2.47
C MET A 1 15.10 9.31 -2.59
N ASN A 2 14.45 10.36 -2.11
CA ASN A 2 13.00 10.52 -2.19
C ASN A 2 12.62 11.13 -3.53
N ARG A 3 11.57 10.62 -4.14
CA ARG A 3 11.05 11.18 -5.39
C ARG A 3 9.53 11.08 -5.40
N LEU A 4 8.92 12.03 -6.10
CA LEU A 4 7.47 12.06 -6.25
C LEU A 4 7.06 11.12 -7.38
N VAL A 5 6.15 10.19 -7.09
CA VAL A 5 5.66 9.22 -8.05
C VAL A 5 4.14 9.11 -7.97
N ASP A 6 3.55 8.55 -9.01
CA ASP A 6 2.13 8.22 -9.01
C ASP A 6 1.97 6.80 -8.46
N VAL A 7 1.07 6.64 -7.50
CA VAL A 7 0.71 5.33 -6.98
C VAL A 7 -0.80 5.20 -7.00
N THR A 8 -1.29 3.99 -7.21
CA THR A 8 -2.73 3.71 -7.20
C THR A 8 -3.06 2.90 -5.96
N LEU A 9 -3.91 3.46 -5.12
CA LEU A 9 -4.40 2.77 -3.93
C LEU A 9 -5.65 1.99 -4.31
N ILE A 10 -5.68 0.72 -3.97
CA ILE A 10 -6.74 -0.19 -4.37
C ILE A 10 -7.42 -0.76 -3.13
N SER A 11 -8.73 -0.61 -3.06
CA SER A 11 -9.54 -1.27 -2.03
C SER A 11 -10.40 -2.33 -2.69
N GLN A 12 -10.61 -3.43 -1.98
CA GLN A 12 -11.45 -4.52 -2.45
C GLN A 12 -12.67 -4.62 -1.55
N THR A 13 -13.85 -4.67 -2.16
CA THR A 13 -15.11 -4.83 -1.45
C THR A 13 -15.78 -6.09 -1.95
N GLU A 14 -16.18 -6.96 -1.02
CA GLU A 14 -16.93 -8.16 -1.36
C GLU A 14 -18.40 -7.86 -1.20
N THR A 15 -19.17 -8.12 -2.26
CA THR A 15 -20.62 -7.97 -2.28
C THR A 15 -21.25 -9.30 -2.69
N TYR A 16 -22.53 -9.47 -2.35
CA TYR A 16 -23.25 -10.70 -2.67
C TYR A 16 -24.45 -10.34 -3.53
N ASP A 17 -24.70 -11.14 -4.57
CA ASP A 17 -25.89 -10.96 -5.40
C ASP A 17 -27.11 -11.56 -4.70
N SER A 18 -28.26 -11.51 -5.37
CA SER A 18 -29.51 -12.02 -4.82
C SER A 18 -29.50 -13.52 -4.56
N MET A 19 -28.57 -14.25 -5.16
CA MET A 19 -28.40 -15.69 -4.97
C MET A 19 -27.30 -16.04 -3.99
N GLY A 20 -26.68 -15.02 -3.35
CA GLY A 20 -25.61 -15.23 -2.39
C GLY A 20 -24.24 -15.48 -3.01
N VAL A 21 -24.07 -15.24 -4.30
CA VAL A 21 -22.77 -15.43 -4.97
C VAL A 21 -21.89 -14.22 -4.67
N PRO A 22 -20.67 -14.44 -4.12
CA PRO A 22 -19.78 -13.33 -3.82
C PRO A 22 -19.18 -12.71 -5.08
N THR A 23 -19.07 -11.40 -5.09
CA THR A 23 -18.41 -10.64 -6.14
C THR A 23 -17.41 -9.67 -5.48
N ILE A 24 -16.19 -9.65 -5.98
CA ILE A 24 -15.16 -8.73 -5.49
C ILE A 24 -15.10 -7.54 -6.43
N THR A 25 -15.30 -6.36 -5.88
CA THR A 25 -15.21 -5.10 -6.61
C THR A 25 -14.00 -4.35 -6.13
N GLU A 26 -13.17 -3.88 -7.07
CA GLU A 26 -12.00 -3.06 -6.75
C GLU A 26 -12.30 -1.61 -7.02
N LYS A 27 -11.87 -0.75 -6.11
CA LYS A 27 -11.94 0.70 -6.26
C LYS A 27 -10.54 1.25 -6.27
N GLU A 28 -10.20 2.01 -7.29
CA GLU A 28 -8.85 2.53 -7.49
C GLU A 28 -8.84 4.03 -7.29
N ASN A 29 -7.76 4.52 -6.68
CA ASN A 29 -7.55 5.95 -6.49
C ASN A 29 -6.06 6.24 -6.71
N THR A 30 -5.74 6.99 -7.78
CA THR A 30 -4.37 7.32 -8.10
C THR A 30 -3.99 8.65 -7.48
N ILE A 31 -2.93 8.65 -6.69
CA ILE A 31 -2.46 9.83 -5.97
C ILE A 31 -0.95 9.96 -6.11
N LYS A 32 -0.43 11.13 -5.73
CA LYS A 32 1.01 11.38 -5.68
C LYS A 32 1.56 10.99 -4.32
N GLY A 33 2.76 10.42 -4.31
CA GLY A 33 3.45 10.09 -3.06
C GLY A 33 4.95 10.20 -3.21
N ASN A 34 5.63 10.42 -2.10
CA ASN A 34 7.09 10.44 -2.06
C ASN A 34 7.59 9.01 -1.84
N PHE A 35 8.34 8.52 -2.82
CA PHE A 35 8.86 7.16 -2.84
C PHE A 35 10.27 7.12 -2.27
N LYS A 36 10.54 6.14 -1.41
CA LYS A 36 11.90 5.82 -0.99
C LYS A 36 12.01 4.32 -0.77
N SER A 37 13.23 3.78 -0.96
CA SER A 37 13.50 2.38 -0.70
C SER A 37 13.42 2.10 0.80
N ALA A 38 13.07 0.87 1.17
CA ALA A 38 13.06 0.46 2.56
C ALA A 38 14.47 0.55 3.16
N SER A 39 14.57 1.04 4.39
CA SER A 39 15.85 1.11 5.08
C SER A 39 16.31 -0.28 5.51
N ALA A 40 17.62 -0.41 5.80
CA ALA A 40 18.15 -1.67 6.32
C ALA A 40 17.46 -2.07 7.62
N GLN A 41 17.17 -1.11 8.49
CA GLN A 41 16.47 -1.38 9.74
C GLN A 41 15.08 -1.92 9.50
N GLU A 42 14.35 -1.34 8.56
CA GLU A 42 13.00 -1.81 8.21
C GLU A 42 13.06 -3.21 7.61
N PHE A 43 14.05 -3.46 6.77
CA PHE A 43 14.25 -4.77 6.17
C PHE A 43 14.47 -5.85 7.23
N PHE A 44 15.33 -5.60 8.22
CA PHE A 44 15.57 -6.56 9.30
C PHE A 44 14.32 -6.78 10.14
N ARG A 45 13.61 -5.71 10.49
CA ARG A 45 12.38 -5.82 11.28
C ARG A 45 11.34 -6.63 10.55
N GLY A 46 11.15 -6.38 9.26
CA GLY A 46 10.21 -7.12 8.42
C GLY A 46 10.60 -8.58 8.30
N GLY A 47 11.90 -8.87 8.17
CA GLY A 47 12.40 -10.22 8.05
C GLY A 47 12.07 -11.08 9.26
N GLU A 48 12.12 -10.51 10.45
CA GLU A 48 11.73 -11.22 11.69
C GLU A 48 10.27 -11.63 11.68
N MET A 49 9.43 -10.89 10.97
CA MET A 49 7.99 -11.16 10.86
C MET A 49 7.62 -11.91 9.59
N GLY A 50 8.62 -12.33 8.80
CA GLY A 50 8.37 -12.98 7.51
C GLY A 50 7.96 -12.02 6.41
N ILE A 51 8.14 -10.73 6.61
CA ILE A 51 7.79 -9.69 5.65
C ILE A 51 9.03 -9.30 4.86
N LYS A 52 8.85 -9.01 3.57
CA LYS A 52 9.95 -8.57 2.70
C LYS A 52 9.68 -7.15 2.22
N PRO A 53 10.07 -6.13 3.00
CA PRO A 53 9.84 -4.74 2.62
C PRO A 53 10.51 -4.38 1.31
N GLU A 54 9.80 -3.67 0.45
CA GLU A 54 10.33 -3.20 -0.83
C GLU A 54 10.57 -1.70 -0.81
N PHE A 55 9.54 -0.94 -0.40
CA PHE A 55 9.65 0.51 -0.39
C PHE A 55 8.64 1.12 0.56
N ILE A 56 8.79 2.42 0.75
CA ILE A 56 7.89 3.23 1.57
C ILE A 56 7.40 4.38 0.70
N VAL A 57 6.09 4.65 0.74
CA VAL A 57 5.51 5.79 0.03
C VAL A 57 4.84 6.69 1.07
N LYS A 58 5.22 7.97 1.08
CA LYS A 58 4.62 8.95 1.97
C LYS A 58 3.55 9.72 1.19
N VAL A 59 2.30 9.64 1.67
CA VAL A 59 1.14 10.28 1.04
C VAL A 59 0.45 11.19 2.04
N TRP A 60 -0.46 12.05 1.56
CA TRP A 60 -1.29 12.84 2.46
C TRP A 60 -2.29 11.91 3.17
N GLU A 61 -2.42 12.06 4.47
CA GLU A 61 -3.33 11.25 5.28
C GLU A 61 -4.76 11.31 4.75
N ARG A 62 -5.20 12.49 4.33
CA ARG A 62 -6.56 12.68 3.81
C ARG A 62 -6.85 11.92 2.53
N GLU A 63 -5.80 11.47 1.82
CA GLU A 63 -5.95 10.73 0.58
C GLU A 63 -5.87 9.21 0.79
N TYR A 64 -5.56 8.78 1.99
CA TYR A 64 -5.44 7.37 2.31
C TYR A 64 -6.65 6.93 3.13
N ASN A 65 -7.39 5.94 2.65
CA ASN A 65 -8.64 5.48 3.25
C ASN A 65 -8.57 4.03 3.75
N GLY A 66 -7.39 3.58 4.15
CA GLY A 66 -7.24 2.24 4.69
C GLY A 66 -7.04 1.16 3.64
N GLU A 67 -6.73 1.54 2.42
CA GLU A 67 -6.46 0.57 1.35
C GLU A 67 -5.30 -0.33 1.73
N THR A 68 -5.35 -1.59 1.31
CA THR A 68 -4.30 -2.58 1.62
C THR A 68 -3.45 -2.94 0.42
N ILE A 69 -3.80 -2.47 -0.76
CA ILE A 69 -3.09 -2.77 -2.00
C ILE A 69 -2.65 -1.46 -2.64
N LEU A 70 -1.41 -1.44 -3.11
CA LEU A 70 -0.85 -0.30 -3.81
C LEU A 70 -0.25 -0.79 -5.12
N GLU A 71 -0.60 -0.13 -6.22
CA GLU A 71 -0.02 -0.43 -7.52
C GLU A 71 0.98 0.66 -7.89
N TYR A 72 2.16 0.25 -8.28
CA TYR A 72 3.21 1.15 -8.71
C TYR A 72 3.96 0.50 -9.87
N ASP A 73 4.14 1.26 -10.93
CA ASP A 73 4.88 0.81 -12.12
C ASP A 73 4.35 -0.51 -12.68
N GLY A 74 3.02 -0.66 -12.69
CA GLY A 74 2.35 -1.83 -13.22
C GLY A 74 2.39 -3.06 -12.34
N LYS A 75 2.89 -2.94 -11.12
CA LYS A 75 2.99 -4.06 -10.18
C LYS A 75 2.21 -3.76 -8.92
N ARG A 76 1.67 -4.81 -8.31
CA ARG A 76 0.91 -4.70 -7.07
C ARG A 76 1.76 -5.04 -5.87
N TYR A 77 1.54 -4.30 -4.81
CA TYR A 77 2.23 -4.47 -3.53
C TYR A 77 1.21 -4.48 -2.41
N ILE A 78 1.56 -5.12 -1.30
CA ILE A 78 0.71 -5.14 -0.11
C ILE A 78 1.21 -4.07 0.85
N ILE A 79 0.30 -3.24 1.33
CA ILE A 79 0.60 -2.28 2.39
C ILE A 79 0.47 -3.04 3.70
N TYR A 80 1.60 -3.38 4.32
CA TYR A 80 1.58 -4.20 5.53
C TYR A 80 1.63 -3.36 6.80
N ARG A 81 2.00 -2.09 6.70
CA ARG A 81 2.09 -1.21 7.85
C ARG A 81 1.96 0.24 7.41
N THR A 82 1.37 1.06 8.27
CA THR A 82 1.29 2.50 8.05
C THR A 82 1.84 3.22 9.26
N TYR A 83 2.35 4.42 9.05
CA TYR A 83 2.89 5.25 10.12
C TYR A 83 2.49 6.70 9.86
N LEU A 84 1.75 7.28 10.80
CA LEU A 84 1.33 8.68 10.70
C LEU A 84 2.47 9.57 11.19
N VAL A 85 2.91 10.48 10.32
CA VAL A 85 3.94 11.45 10.69
C VAL A 85 3.30 12.80 11.00
N SER A 86 4.09 13.67 11.63
CA SER A 86 3.55 14.87 12.29
C SER A 86 3.03 15.97 11.36
N ASP A 87 3.30 15.89 10.07
CA ASP A 87 2.92 16.94 9.12
C ASP A 87 1.65 16.62 8.32
N GLY A 88 0.82 15.71 8.82
CA GLY A 88 -0.41 15.31 8.13
C GLY A 88 -0.19 14.31 7.02
N ARG A 89 0.95 13.64 7.02
CA ARG A 89 1.26 12.60 6.04
C ARG A 89 1.32 11.24 6.69
N THR A 90 1.10 10.22 5.87
CA THR A 90 1.17 8.83 6.30
C THR A 90 2.19 8.09 5.44
N GLU A 91 3.06 7.34 6.09
CA GLU A 91 3.99 6.46 5.39
C GLU A 91 3.35 5.10 5.20
N LEU A 92 3.33 4.64 3.95
CA LEU A 92 2.79 3.33 3.59
C LEU A 92 3.96 2.40 3.34
N TYR A 93 4.08 1.38 4.18
CA TYR A 93 5.16 0.40 4.09
C TYR A 93 4.68 -0.77 3.24
N CYS A 94 5.36 -1.00 2.12
CA CYS A 94 4.89 -1.91 1.09
C CYS A 94 5.83 -3.09 0.92
N GLN A 95 5.23 -4.27 0.74
CA GLN A 95 5.96 -5.47 0.38
C GLN A 95 5.43 -6.01 -0.94
N LYS A 96 6.23 -6.84 -1.59
CA LYS A 96 5.83 -7.45 -2.85
C LYS A 96 4.65 -8.37 -2.64
N ASP A 97 3.65 -8.28 -3.53
CA ASP A 97 2.52 -9.19 -3.49
C ASP A 97 2.94 -10.52 -4.15
N VAL A 98 3.22 -11.51 -3.31
CA VAL A 98 3.65 -12.84 -3.77
C VAL A 98 2.55 -13.88 -3.62
N GLY A 99 1.37 -13.48 -3.15
CA GLY A 99 0.27 -14.39 -2.90
C GLY A 99 -0.70 -14.53 -4.05
N ALA A 100 -0.38 -13.96 -5.19
CA ALA A 100 -1.28 -13.99 -6.33
C ALA A 100 -1.42 -15.38 -6.94
#